data_a6c225cdb8b23c00cfc12233d2a7531b
#
_entry.id   a6c225cdb8b23c00cfc12233d2a7531b
#
_cell.length_a   1.000
_cell.length_b   1.000
_cell.length_c   1.000
_cell.angle_alpha   90.00
_cell.angle_beta   90.00
_cell.angle_gamma   90.00
#
_symmetry.space_group_name_H-M   'P 1'
#
loop_
_entity.id
_entity.type
_entity.pdbx_description
1 polymer ?
#
loop_
_entity_poly.entity_id
_entity_poly.type
_entity_poly.pdbx_seq_one_letter_code
_entity_poly.pdbx_strand_id
1 'polypeptide(L)'
;MTTVETADPEMVMGIQPVVSSDVRDTKIMDMNIDAIDKELVQYVSDVRVHISPEKNRELRRMIDKRVLVVMIATYFLQAIDKGTLSFASIMGIVADTGLVGQDYSWLTTCIYITILIVEYPQNWIIARVPIAKYLSFSIVAWGAVLACTAACHNFTGLVVVRTLLGLFESACQPSFVILSSIWYRREEQASRVTYWYMMNGAQQVVGGLLAYCFSLITTGPLKSWQWIFLIYGIISIFFGLFVGWWMPDSPMRAKCFSEEDKVLMIERVRENQTGIQNREFKREQVVEALLDPQCWGYALIALCTTLPTSGLGAFQGIIIKSFGFTTLQTQLLAMVLGFYIIIVLLGSVWLVKKTNQNLLVMLGFCIPSFIGTICLMTVPLDTRAQQIGLLVCYYITLSFWSAQTLALSMISRNVAGQTKKSVAVAMNFIIWATGNAIGPQVFLSWNGPRYFIAFATHLGCYSLLVIVIIALRFYLVHQNKSRDQLAQTGVQGAQDNQFAHAFEDLTDKENPSFRYVY
;
A
#
# COMPACT_ATOMS: atom_id res chain seq x y z
N MET A 1 46.21 -45.50 -5.43
CA MET A 1 45.36 -46.12 -6.48
C MET A 1 44.03 -46.45 -5.83
N THR A 2 43.10 -45.57 -5.93
CA THR A 2 41.70 -45.77 -5.58
C THR A 2 40.89 -44.99 -6.60
N THR A 3 40.15 -45.73 -7.37
CA THR A 3 39.37 -45.33 -8.54
C THR A 3 38.22 -44.43 -8.14
N VAL A 4 38.13 -43.26 -8.79
CA VAL A 4 36.99 -42.37 -8.77
C VAL A 4 36.02 -42.89 -9.82
N GLU A 5 34.84 -43.32 -9.38
CA GLU A 5 33.72 -43.72 -10.21
C GLU A 5 33.02 -42.43 -10.72
N THR A 6 33.05 -42.24 -12.01
CA THR A 6 32.38 -41.17 -12.74
C THR A 6 30.89 -41.52 -12.84
N ALA A 7 30.03 -40.72 -12.22
CA ALA A 7 28.58 -40.82 -12.37
C ALA A 7 28.12 -40.33 -13.75
N ASP A 8 27.32 -41.13 -14.41
CA ASP A 8 26.68 -40.92 -15.72
C ASP A 8 25.77 -39.68 -15.75
N PRO A 9 25.80 -38.87 -16.82
CA PRO A 9 24.97 -37.67 -16.94
C PRO A 9 23.64 -37.87 -17.71
N GLU A 10 23.08 -39.06 -17.73
CA GLU A 10 21.79 -39.30 -18.43
C GLU A 10 20.71 -39.87 -17.50
N MET A 11 20.06 -39.00 -16.75
CA MET A 11 18.70 -39.27 -16.27
C MET A 11 17.84 -37.97 -16.28
N VAL A 12 17.64 -37.46 -17.48
CA VAL A 12 16.50 -36.55 -17.73
C VAL A 12 15.23 -37.40 -17.79
N MET A 13 14.64 -37.65 -16.62
CA MET A 13 13.32 -38.26 -16.58
C MET A 13 12.30 -37.26 -17.14
N GLY A 14 11.78 -37.59 -18.33
CA GLY A 14 10.61 -36.95 -18.88
C GLY A 14 9.44 -37.10 -17.91
N ILE A 15 8.94 -36.00 -17.40
CA ILE A 15 7.72 -35.92 -16.59
C ILE A 15 6.57 -36.13 -17.56
N GLN A 16 6.11 -37.36 -17.71
CA GLN A 16 4.80 -37.62 -18.30
C GLN A 16 3.73 -37.26 -17.26
N PRO A 17 2.62 -36.62 -17.66
CA PRO A 17 1.50 -36.41 -16.75
C PRO A 17 0.92 -37.78 -16.39
N VAL A 18 1.12 -38.21 -15.15
CA VAL A 18 0.53 -39.43 -14.62
C VAL A 18 -0.95 -39.14 -14.40
N VAL A 19 -1.74 -39.34 -15.44
CA VAL A 19 -3.19 -39.56 -15.31
C VAL A 19 -3.33 -41.06 -15.02
N SER A 20 -3.20 -41.47 -13.77
CA SER A 20 -3.57 -42.80 -13.35
C SER A 20 -4.85 -42.73 -12.51
N SER A 21 -5.84 -43.47 -12.97
CA SER A 21 -7.13 -43.67 -12.33
C SER A 21 -7.06 -44.43 -10.99
N ASP A 22 -5.86 -44.81 -10.53
CA ASP A 22 -5.66 -45.68 -9.37
C ASP A 22 -5.15 -45.01 -8.10
N VAL A 23 -5.10 -43.67 -8.06
CA VAL A 23 -4.65 -42.94 -6.85
C VAL A 23 -5.81 -42.66 -5.86
N ARG A 24 -6.95 -43.36 -6.01
CA ARG A 24 -8.12 -43.13 -5.13
C ARG A 24 -8.02 -43.75 -3.74
N ASP A 25 -7.04 -44.62 -3.46
CA ASP A 25 -7.12 -45.47 -2.26
C ASP A 25 -5.90 -45.46 -1.31
N THR A 26 -4.99 -44.48 -1.34
CA THR A 26 -3.90 -44.50 -0.38
C THR A 26 -3.69 -43.13 0.30
N LYS A 27 -4.21 -43.02 1.53
CA LYS A 27 -3.80 -42.05 2.57
C LYS A 27 -3.89 -40.55 2.24
N ILE A 28 -4.97 -40.06 1.65
CA ILE A 28 -5.45 -38.69 1.81
C ILE A 28 -6.39 -38.64 3.04
N MET A 29 -6.09 -39.35 4.08
CA MET A 29 -7.08 -39.65 5.13
C MET A 29 -7.17 -38.59 6.25
N ASP A 30 -6.32 -37.55 6.26
CA ASP A 30 -6.35 -36.54 7.32
C ASP A 30 -6.35 -35.07 6.84
N MET A 31 -6.55 -34.84 5.55
CA MET A 31 -6.78 -33.47 5.06
C MET A 31 -8.26 -33.29 4.76
N ASN A 32 -8.86 -32.30 5.39
CA ASN A 32 -10.27 -31.92 5.17
C ASN A 32 -10.41 -31.44 3.69
N ILE A 33 -10.75 -32.39 2.79
CA ILE A 33 -10.81 -32.21 1.32
C ILE A 33 -11.83 -31.14 0.95
N ASP A 34 -12.84 -30.88 1.80
CA ASP A 34 -13.85 -29.83 1.58
C ASP A 34 -13.27 -28.40 1.71
N ALA A 35 -12.07 -28.26 2.26
CA ALA A 35 -11.39 -26.98 2.42
C ALA A 35 -10.32 -26.73 1.34
N ILE A 36 -9.99 -27.70 0.50
CA ILE A 36 -9.01 -27.58 -0.59
C ILE A 36 -9.75 -27.30 -1.88
N ASP A 37 -9.34 -26.23 -2.57
CA ASP A 37 -9.86 -25.91 -3.90
C ASP A 37 -9.66 -27.13 -4.81
N LYS A 38 -10.74 -27.69 -5.36
CA LYS A 38 -10.73 -28.91 -6.18
C LYS A 38 -9.75 -28.82 -7.36
N GLU A 39 -9.43 -27.61 -7.81
CA GLU A 39 -8.44 -27.37 -8.84
C GLU A 39 -7.00 -27.56 -8.33
N LEU A 40 -6.74 -27.35 -7.03
CA LEU A 40 -5.42 -27.49 -6.42
C LEU A 40 -5.01 -28.97 -6.32
N VAL A 41 -5.97 -29.86 -6.10
CA VAL A 41 -5.73 -31.31 -5.94
C VAL A 41 -5.05 -31.92 -7.18
N GLN A 42 -5.30 -31.38 -8.38
CA GLN A 42 -4.70 -31.87 -9.63
C GLN A 42 -3.19 -31.53 -9.75
N TYR A 43 -2.71 -30.52 -9.04
CA TYR A 43 -1.34 -30.01 -9.17
C TYR A 43 -0.47 -30.29 -7.94
N VAL A 44 -1.02 -30.82 -6.86
CA VAL A 44 -0.27 -31.18 -5.64
C VAL A 44 0.25 -32.60 -5.77
N SER A 45 1.54 -32.75 -5.97
CA SER A 45 2.23 -34.04 -5.84
C SER A 45 2.65 -34.27 -4.39
N ASP A 46 2.64 -35.54 -3.92
CA ASP A 46 3.12 -35.94 -2.60
C ASP A 46 4.65 -35.76 -2.44
N VAL A 47 5.36 -35.61 -3.55
CA VAL A 47 6.82 -35.42 -3.59
C VAL A 47 7.14 -33.95 -3.76
N ARG A 48 7.91 -33.39 -2.83
CA ARG A 48 8.45 -32.03 -2.95
C ARG A 48 9.40 -31.93 -4.14
N VAL A 49 9.09 -31.08 -5.10
CA VAL A 49 9.95 -30.81 -6.24
C VAL A 49 10.99 -29.76 -5.84
N HIS A 50 12.26 -30.14 -5.86
CA HIS A 50 13.36 -29.20 -5.59
C HIS A 50 13.53 -28.25 -6.79
N ILE A 51 13.26 -26.96 -6.58
CA ILE A 51 13.39 -25.92 -7.61
C ILE A 51 14.81 -25.34 -7.53
N SER A 52 15.60 -25.46 -8.60
CA SER A 52 16.94 -24.88 -8.65
C SER A 52 16.87 -23.34 -8.52
N PRO A 53 17.90 -22.69 -7.95
CA PRO A 53 17.94 -21.23 -7.81
C PRO A 53 17.79 -20.49 -9.15
N GLU A 54 18.29 -21.09 -10.24
CA GLU A 54 18.21 -20.55 -11.60
C GLU A 54 16.76 -20.58 -12.11
N LYS A 55 16.11 -21.74 -12.02
CA LYS A 55 14.71 -21.91 -12.43
C LYS A 55 13.78 -21.06 -11.58
N ASN A 56 14.02 -20.93 -10.28
CA ASN A 56 13.27 -20.02 -9.40
C ASN A 56 13.39 -18.55 -9.86
N ARG A 57 14.57 -18.14 -10.33
CA ARG A 57 14.78 -16.78 -10.86
C ARG A 57 14.06 -16.57 -12.19
N GLU A 58 14.03 -17.58 -13.03
CA GLU A 58 13.29 -17.56 -14.31
C GLU A 58 11.77 -17.44 -14.07
N LEU A 59 11.20 -18.32 -13.25
CA LEU A 59 9.78 -18.32 -12.88
C LEU A 59 9.37 -16.95 -12.30
N ARG A 60 10.19 -16.41 -11.41
CA ARG A 60 9.97 -15.10 -10.82
C ARG A 60 9.93 -13.99 -11.89
N ARG A 61 10.84 -14.00 -12.87
CA ARG A 61 10.85 -13.03 -13.96
C ARG A 61 9.59 -13.14 -14.83
N MET A 62 9.10 -14.36 -15.07
CA MET A 62 7.87 -14.59 -15.81
C MET A 62 6.66 -14.02 -15.06
N ILE A 63 6.56 -14.25 -13.75
CA ILE A 63 5.52 -13.69 -12.88
C ILE A 63 5.64 -12.16 -12.84
N ASP A 64 6.83 -11.60 -12.59
CA ASP A 64 7.05 -10.16 -12.52
C ASP A 64 6.58 -9.48 -13.82
N LYS A 65 6.86 -10.06 -14.98
CA LYS A 65 6.45 -9.53 -16.28
C LYS A 65 4.93 -9.54 -16.51
N ARG A 66 4.22 -10.51 -15.95
CA ARG A 66 2.77 -10.68 -16.15
C ARG A 66 1.92 -10.01 -15.06
N VAL A 67 2.36 -10.08 -13.82
CA VAL A 67 1.58 -9.65 -12.65
C VAL A 67 2.11 -8.35 -12.07
N LEU A 68 3.41 -8.26 -11.75
CA LEU A 68 3.97 -7.07 -11.10
C LEU A 68 3.86 -5.82 -11.97
N VAL A 69 4.13 -5.92 -13.27
CA VAL A 69 4.02 -4.78 -14.21
C VAL A 69 2.60 -4.24 -14.22
N VAL A 70 1.59 -5.14 -14.23
CA VAL A 70 0.19 -4.74 -14.16
C VAL A 70 -0.14 -4.07 -12.83
N MET A 71 0.33 -4.63 -11.70
CA MET A 71 0.13 -4.03 -10.38
C MET A 71 0.76 -2.63 -10.29
N ILE A 72 1.98 -2.45 -10.77
CA ILE A 72 2.67 -1.15 -10.79
C ILE A 72 1.90 -0.14 -11.65
N ALA A 73 1.48 -0.53 -12.86
CA ALA A 73 0.75 0.35 -13.76
C ALA A 73 -0.64 0.71 -13.22
N THR A 74 -1.36 -0.26 -12.63
CA THR A 74 -2.66 -0.02 -11.97
C THR A 74 -2.52 0.97 -10.82
N TYR A 75 -1.53 0.76 -9.94
CA TYR A 75 -1.29 1.67 -8.81
C TYR A 75 -0.87 3.06 -9.27
N PHE A 76 -0.09 3.15 -10.34
CA PHE A 76 0.29 4.42 -10.95
C PHE A 76 -0.92 5.20 -11.46
N LEU A 77 -1.83 4.55 -12.20
CA LEU A 77 -3.07 5.17 -12.68
C LEU A 77 -3.97 5.61 -11.53
N GLN A 78 -4.11 4.78 -10.49
CA GLN A 78 -4.86 5.13 -9.28
C GLN A 78 -4.24 6.32 -8.54
N ALA A 79 -2.91 6.38 -8.45
CA ALA A 79 -2.22 7.49 -7.81
C ALA A 79 -2.37 8.79 -8.60
N ILE A 80 -2.28 8.73 -9.95
CA ILE A 80 -2.53 9.88 -10.84
C ILE A 80 -3.95 10.41 -10.63
N ASP A 81 -4.95 9.54 -10.60
CA ASP A 81 -6.35 9.94 -10.40
C ASP A 81 -6.53 10.71 -9.08
N LYS A 82 -6.00 10.19 -7.98
CA LYS A 82 -6.06 10.87 -6.68
C LYS A 82 -5.40 12.25 -6.70
N GLY A 83 -4.29 12.41 -7.43
CA GLY A 83 -3.59 13.70 -7.58
C GLY A 83 -4.29 14.69 -8.51
N THR A 84 -5.13 14.21 -9.42
CA THR A 84 -5.77 15.02 -10.47
C THR A 84 -6.63 16.15 -9.89
N LEU A 85 -7.34 15.93 -8.79
CA LEU A 85 -8.17 16.94 -8.15
C LEU A 85 -7.35 18.17 -7.73
N SER A 86 -6.15 17.95 -7.17
CA SER A 86 -5.26 19.05 -6.78
C SER A 86 -4.78 19.87 -7.96
N PHE A 87 -4.46 19.25 -9.11
CA PHE A 87 -4.12 19.96 -10.32
C PHE A 87 -5.32 20.69 -10.91
N ALA A 88 -6.49 20.06 -10.94
CA ALA A 88 -7.74 20.67 -11.45
C ALA A 88 -8.16 21.88 -10.62
N SER A 89 -7.88 21.93 -9.32
CA SER A 89 -8.24 23.04 -8.42
C SER A 89 -7.64 24.37 -8.87
N ILE A 90 -6.41 24.34 -9.40
CA ILE A 90 -5.71 25.54 -9.89
C ILE A 90 -5.97 25.82 -11.39
N MET A 91 -6.57 24.87 -12.10
CA MET A 91 -6.97 24.99 -13.51
C MET A 91 -8.38 25.54 -13.69
N GLY A 92 -9.12 25.76 -12.59
CA GLY A 92 -10.40 26.47 -12.62
C GLY A 92 -11.63 25.65 -12.23
N ILE A 93 -11.51 24.35 -11.88
CA ILE A 93 -12.66 23.52 -11.50
C ILE A 93 -13.51 24.16 -10.39
N VAL A 94 -12.88 24.79 -9.38
CA VAL A 94 -13.56 25.43 -8.26
C VAL A 94 -14.52 26.54 -8.73
N ALA A 95 -14.04 27.42 -9.62
CA ALA A 95 -14.83 28.51 -10.16
C ALA A 95 -15.90 28.01 -11.14
N ASP A 96 -15.53 27.06 -12.00
CA ASP A 96 -16.38 26.57 -13.09
C ASP A 96 -17.58 25.75 -12.61
N THR A 97 -17.43 25.06 -11.46
CA THR A 97 -18.49 24.24 -10.87
C THR A 97 -19.15 24.91 -9.66
N GLY A 98 -18.79 26.17 -9.37
CA GLY A 98 -19.40 26.98 -8.32
C GLY A 98 -19.20 26.43 -6.91
N LEU A 99 -18.03 25.81 -6.63
CA LEU A 99 -17.74 25.28 -5.29
C LEU A 99 -17.53 26.41 -4.29
N VAL A 100 -18.24 26.34 -3.17
CA VAL A 100 -18.21 27.35 -2.09
C VAL A 100 -17.86 26.70 -0.74
N GLY A 101 -17.29 27.48 0.17
CA GLY A 101 -17.00 27.02 1.52
C GLY A 101 -16.12 25.78 1.53
N GLN A 102 -16.58 24.70 2.14
CA GLN A 102 -15.86 23.42 2.29
C GLN A 102 -16.16 22.41 1.18
N ASP A 103 -16.88 22.77 0.13
CA ASP A 103 -17.27 21.85 -0.95
C ASP A 103 -16.06 21.12 -1.55
N TYR A 104 -14.97 21.86 -1.77
CA TYR A 104 -13.73 21.27 -2.31
C TYR A 104 -13.15 20.19 -1.39
N SER A 105 -13.16 20.40 -0.07
CA SER A 105 -12.69 19.40 0.91
C SER A 105 -13.56 18.15 0.89
N TRP A 106 -14.88 18.29 0.72
CA TRP A 106 -15.81 17.17 0.63
C TRP A 106 -15.56 16.27 -0.58
N LEU A 107 -15.06 16.81 -1.69
CA LEU A 107 -14.71 15.99 -2.88
C LEU A 107 -13.61 14.94 -2.60
N THR A 108 -12.75 15.18 -1.64
CA THR A 108 -11.76 14.19 -1.20
C THR A 108 -12.30 13.33 -0.06
N THR A 109 -12.98 13.93 0.90
CA THR A 109 -13.54 13.25 2.08
C THR A 109 -14.51 12.14 1.69
N CYS A 110 -15.42 12.38 0.73
CA CYS A 110 -16.44 11.41 0.33
C CYS A 110 -15.84 10.13 -0.25
N ILE A 111 -14.72 10.19 -0.95
CA ILE A 111 -13.99 9.01 -1.45
C ILE A 111 -13.59 8.11 -0.28
N TYR A 112 -12.93 8.66 0.74
CA TYR A 112 -12.43 7.86 1.87
C TYR A 112 -13.54 7.35 2.79
N ILE A 113 -14.63 8.10 2.95
CA ILE A 113 -15.83 7.60 3.64
C ILE A 113 -16.40 6.40 2.87
N THR A 114 -16.49 6.50 1.54
CA THR A 114 -16.96 5.39 0.70
C THR A 114 -16.05 4.18 0.82
N ILE A 115 -14.73 4.36 0.71
CA ILE A 115 -13.75 3.28 0.88
C ILE A 115 -13.95 2.59 2.22
N LEU A 116 -14.10 3.35 3.31
CA LEU A 116 -14.29 2.81 4.66
C LEU A 116 -15.55 1.93 4.76
N ILE A 117 -16.65 2.35 4.13
CA ILE A 117 -17.92 1.61 4.17
C ILE A 117 -17.85 0.35 3.30
N VAL A 118 -17.26 0.45 2.10
CA VAL A 118 -17.30 -0.64 1.11
C VAL A 118 -16.14 -1.62 1.22
N GLU A 119 -15.11 -1.36 2.00
CA GLU A 119 -13.93 -2.23 2.12
C GLU A 119 -14.31 -3.65 2.55
N TYR A 120 -15.20 -3.80 3.53
CA TYR A 120 -15.65 -5.12 3.98
C TYR A 120 -16.46 -5.89 2.91
N PRO A 121 -17.53 -5.32 2.31
CA PRO A 121 -18.21 -5.93 1.17
C PRO A 121 -17.27 -6.27 0.02
N GLN A 122 -16.32 -5.40 -0.27
CA GLN A 122 -15.35 -5.56 -1.35
C GLN A 122 -14.45 -6.78 -1.14
N ASN A 123 -13.90 -6.93 0.06
CA ASN A 123 -13.10 -8.11 0.42
C ASN A 123 -13.92 -9.40 0.33
N TRP A 124 -15.21 -9.36 0.71
CA TRP A 124 -16.11 -10.49 0.61
C TRP A 124 -16.37 -10.91 -0.84
N ILE A 125 -16.54 -9.93 -1.76
CA ILE A 125 -16.70 -10.17 -3.20
C ILE A 125 -15.42 -10.74 -3.79
N ILE A 126 -14.26 -10.11 -3.55
CA ILE A 126 -12.97 -10.52 -4.11
C ILE A 126 -12.63 -11.98 -3.73
N ALA A 127 -13.03 -12.43 -2.53
CA ALA A 127 -12.81 -13.79 -2.09
C ALA A 127 -13.61 -14.84 -2.88
N ARG A 128 -14.63 -14.43 -3.67
CA ARG A 128 -15.56 -15.34 -4.38
C ARG A 128 -15.49 -15.26 -5.90
N VAL A 129 -14.85 -14.23 -6.43
CA VAL A 129 -14.77 -13.99 -7.89
C VAL A 129 -13.33 -14.13 -8.39
N PRO A 130 -13.12 -14.41 -9.68
CA PRO A 130 -11.78 -14.40 -10.28
C PRO A 130 -11.15 -13.02 -10.15
N ILE A 131 -10.04 -12.93 -9.40
CA ILE A 131 -9.48 -11.67 -8.92
C ILE A 131 -9.01 -10.73 -10.06
N ALA A 132 -8.37 -11.29 -11.11
CA ALA A 132 -7.89 -10.49 -12.23
C ALA A 132 -9.05 -9.89 -13.04
N LYS A 133 -10.15 -10.66 -13.23
CA LYS A 133 -11.34 -10.18 -13.93
C LYS A 133 -12.08 -9.12 -13.13
N TYR A 134 -12.17 -9.31 -11.80
CA TYR A 134 -12.80 -8.34 -10.92
C TYR A 134 -11.98 -7.03 -10.85
N LEU A 135 -10.67 -7.13 -10.77
CA LEU A 135 -9.78 -5.98 -10.83
C LEU A 135 -9.91 -5.24 -12.17
N SER A 136 -9.94 -5.97 -13.29
CA SER A 136 -10.17 -5.40 -14.62
C SER A 136 -11.50 -4.65 -14.69
N PHE A 137 -12.59 -5.25 -14.24
CA PHE A 137 -13.91 -4.61 -14.17
C PHE A 137 -13.86 -3.33 -13.33
N SER A 138 -13.24 -3.39 -12.15
CA SER A 138 -13.10 -2.23 -11.25
C SER A 138 -12.31 -1.10 -11.91
N ILE A 139 -11.23 -1.41 -12.65
CA ILE A 139 -10.43 -0.41 -13.37
C ILE A 139 -11.25 0.23 -14.50
N VAL A 140 -11.98 -0.54 -15.29
CA VAL A 140 -12.85 -0.03 -16.35
C VAL A 140 -13.95 0.86 -15.78
N ALA A 141 -14.61 0.40 -14.70
CA ALA A 141 -15.69 1.14 -14.04
C ALA A 141 -15.18 2.46 -13.45
N TRP A 142 -14.07 2.43 -12.72
CA TRP A 142 -13.51 3.69 -12.19
C TRP A 142 -13.05 4.62 -13.31
N GLY A 143 -12.45 4.10 -14.40
CA GLY A 143 -12.05 4.91 -15.54
C GLY A 143 -13.24 5.59 -16.22
N ALA A 144 -14.38 4.89 -16.36
CA ALA A 144 -15.62 5.46 -16.88
C ALA A 144 -16.17 6.56 -15.95
N VAL A 145 -16.19 6.30 -14.64
CA VAL A 145 -16.61 7.28 -13.63
C VAL A 145 -15.70 8.51 -13.65
N LEU A 146 -14.37 8.31 -13.76
CA LEU A 146 -13.41 9.39 -13.86
C LEU A 146 -13.66 10.27 -15.10
N ALA A 147 -13.89 9.66 -16.26
CA ALA A 147 -14.22 10.38 -17.49
C ALA A 147 -15.53 11.18 -17.33
N CYS A 148 -16.54 10.65 -16.60
CA CYS A 148 -17.80 11.36 -16.32
C CYS A 148 -17.60 12.62 -15.45
N THR A 149 -16.48 12.72 -14.71
CA THR A 149 -16.16 13.97 -13.97
C THR A 149 -16.07 15.17 -14.89
N ALA A 150 -15.60 15.00 -16.14
CA ALA A 150 -15.52 16.06 -17.13
C ALA A 150 -16.89 16.66 -17.52
N ALA A 151 -17.98 15.90 -17.32
CA ALA A 151 -19.34 16.34 -17.61
C ALA A 151 -20.05 16.97 -16.39
N CYS A 152 -19.40 17.06 -15.23
CA CYS A 152 -19.99 17.63 -14.03
C CYS A 152 -19.90 19.16 -14.04
N HIS A 153 -21.01 19.82 -13.69
CA HIS A 153 -21.11 21.28 -13.67
C HIS A 153 -21.45 21.86 -12.29
N ASN A 154 -21.64 21.01 -11.29
CA ASN A 154 -22.04 21.43 -9.95
C ASN A 154 -21.47 20.50 -8.86
N PHE A 155 -21.54 20.95 -7.60
CA PHE A 155 -21.06 20.18 -6.44
C PHE A 155 -21.70 18.79 -6.33
N THR A 156 -23.03 18.69 -6.47
CA THR A 156 -23.76 17.41 -6.34
C THR A 156 -23.25 16.37 -7.33
N GLY A 157 -23.09 16.74 -8.62
CA GLY A 157 -22.55 15.85 -9.65
C GLY A 157 -21.14 15.37 -9.31
N LEU A 158 -20.28 16.30 -8.86
CA LEU A 158 -18.91 15.95 -8.45
C LEU A 158 -18.89 14.98 -7.25
N VAL A 159 -19.71 15.20 -6.22
CA VAL A 159 -19.81 14.30 -5.06
C VAL A 159 -20.26 12.90 -5.46
N VAL A 160 -21.29 12.79 -6.31
CA VAL A 160 -21.79 11.49 -6.79
C VAL A 160 -20.68 10.74 -7.53
N VAL A 161 -20.01 11.41 -8.47
CA VAL A 161 -18.92 10.79 -9.24
C VAL A 161 -17.75 10.40 -8.32
N ARG A 162 -17.38 11.24 -7.35
CA ARG A 162 -16.31 10.94 -6.38
C ARG A 162 -16.67 9.77 -5.45
N THR A 163 -17.93 9.66 -5.05
CA THR A 163 -18.43 8.53 -4.26
C THR A 163 -18.34 7.22 -5.06
N LEU A 164 -18.81 7.23 -6.31
CA LEU A 164 -18.69 6.07 -7.21
C LEU A 164 -17.22 5.71 -7.50
N LEU A 165 -16.35 6.71 -7.61
CA LEU A 165 -14.90 6.50 -7.77
C LEU A 165 -14.33 5.75 -6.56
N GLY A 166 -14.64 6.19 -5.33
CA GLY A 166 -14.24 5.50 -4.11
C GLY A 166 -14.75 4.05 -4.05
N LEU A 167 -15.96 3.79 -4.55
CA LEU A 167 -16.53 2.44 -4.61
C LEU A 167 -15.68 1.50 -5.48
N PHE A 168 -15.30 1.89 -6.68
CA PHE A 168 -14.56 1.03 -7.60
C PHE A 168 -13.06 1.00 -7.31
N GLU A 169 -12.47 2.08 -6.84
CA GLU A 169 -11.06 2.12 -6.44
C GLU A 169 -10.73 1.27 -5.22
N SER A 170 -11.68 1.08 -4.30
CA SER A 170 -11.47 0.30 -3.06
C SER A 170 -11.04 -1.15 -3.33
N ALA A 171 -11.37 -1.71 -4.51
CA ALA A 171 -10.97 -3.06 -4.90
C ALA A 171 -9.46 -3.25 -5.10
N CYS A 172 -8.70 -2.17 -5.37
CA CYS A 172 -7.30 -2.29 -5.80
C CYS A 172 -6.36 -2.81 -4.72
N GLN A 173 -6.37 -2.21 -3.52
CA GLN A 173 -5.45 -2.61 -2.45
C GLN A 173 -5.68 -4.04 -1.96
N PRO A 174 -6.91 -4.48 -1.64
CA PRO A 174 -7.17 -5.87 -1.30
C PRO A 174 -6.74 -6.86 -2.39
N SER A 175 -7.04 -6.53 -3.66
CA SER A 175 -6.62 -7.35 -4.79
C SER A 175 -5.11 -7.52 -4.85
N PHE A 176 -4.34 -6.45 -4.60
CA PHE A 176 -2.87 -6.50 -4.62
C PHE A 176 -2.29 -7.35 -3.51
N VAL A 177 -2.87 -7.30 -2.32
CA VAL A 177 -2.45 -8.14 -1.19
C VAL A 177 -2.68 -9.61 -1.53
N ILE A 178 -3.86 -9.97 -2.06
CA ILE A 178 -4.19 -11.34 -2.42
C ILE A 178 -3.32 -11.81 -3.60
N LEU A 179 -3.18 -11.02 -4.66
CA LEU A 179 -2.30 -11.35 -5.79
C LEU A 179 -0.85 -11.56 -5.34
N SER A 180 -0.36 -10.72 -4.42
CA SER A 180 0.99 -10.90 -3.88
C SER A 180 1.14 -12.21 -3.12
N SER A 181 0.10 -12.67 -2.41
CA SER A 181 0.13 -13.94 -1.67
C SER A 181 0.02 -15.16 -2.59
N ILE A 182 -0.71 -15.06 -3.69
CA ILE A 182 -0.91 -16.14 -4.67
C ILE A 182 0.33 -16.36 -5.55
N TRP A 183 1.03 -15.28 -5.92
CA TRP A 183 2.10 -15.33 -6.92
C TRP A 183 3.52 -15.27 -6.35
N TYR A 184 3.72 -14.75 -5.12
CA TYR A 184 5.05 -14.48 -4.56
C TYR A 184 5.30 -15.18 -3.23
N ARG A 185 6.56 -15.58 -2.99
CA ARG A 185 7.02 -16.05 -1.69
C ARG A 185 6.96 -14.91 -0.66
N ARG A 186 6.77 -15.23 0.62
CA ARG A 186 6.72 -14.24 1.72
C ARG A 186 7.91 -13.27 1.72
N GLU A 187 9.11 -13.79 1.47
CA GLU A 187 10.34 -12.99 1.40
C GLU A 187 10.34 -11.97 0.27
N GLU A 188 9.64 -12.27 -0.82
CA GLU A 188 9.57 -11.44 -2.01
C GLU A 188 8.46 -10.38 -1.93
N GLN A 189 7.39 -10.65 -1.18
CA GLN A 189 6.20 -9.78 -1.11
C GLN A 189 6.56 -8.36 -0.68
N ALA A 190 7.42 -8.20 0.36
CA ALA A 190 7.81 -6.89 0.86
C ALA A 190 8.47 -6.01 -0.20
N SER A 191 9.35 -6.61 -1.04
CA SER A 191 10.01 -5.87 -2.12
C SER A 191 9.04 -5.47 -3.24
N ARG A 192 8.03 -6.30 -3.53
CA ARG A 192 7.01 -6.00 -4.56
C ARG A 192 6.07 -4.89 -4.10
N VAL A 193 5.68 -4.91 -2.83
CA VAL A 193 4.93 -3.80 -2.21
C VAL A 193 5.68 -2.48 -2.37
N THR A 194 6.99 -2.47 -2.13
CA THR A 194 7.81 -1.26 -2.29
C THR A 194 7.77 -0.73 -3.74
N TYR A 195 7.84 -1.61 -4.74
CA TYR A 195 7.85 -1.19 -6.15
C TYR A 195 6.56 -0.48 -6.58
N TRP A 196 5.38 -1.03 -6.24
CA TRP A 196 4.15 -0.32 -6.59
C TRP A 196 3.89 0.90 -5.70
N TYR A 197 4.33 0.89 -4.44
CA TYR A 197 4.16 2.04 -3.54
C TYR A 197 4.99 3.27 -3.99
N MET A 198 6.15 3.06 -4.62
CA MET A 198 6.97 4.14 -5.21
C MET A 198 6.23 4.93 -6.30
N MET A 199 5.16 4.39 -6.85
CA MET A 199 4.36 5.08 -7.87
C MET A 199 3.66 6.33 -7.33
N ASN A 200 3.53 6.49 -5.99
CA ASN A 200 3.07 7.74 -5.38
C ASN A 200 4.01 8.94 -5.71
N GLY A 201 5.32 8.70 -5.75
CA GLY A 201 6.27 9.74 -6.19
C GLY A 201 6.26 9.93 -7.71
N ALA A 202 6.21 8.82 -8.46
CA ALA A 202 6.19 8.86 -9.92
C ALA A 202 4.95 9.61 -10.46
N GLN A 203 3.78 9.45 -9.82
CA GLN A 203 2.57 10.17 -10.21
C GLN A 203 2.70 11.70 -10.05
N GLN A 204 3.41 12.17 -9.04
CA GLN A 204 3.64 13.62 -8.88
C GLN A 204 4.49 14.16 -10.04
N VAL A 205 5.50 13.40 -10.48
CA VAL A 205 6.35 13.79 -11.60
C VAL A 205 5.56 13.80 -12.90
N VAL A 206 4.94 12.67 -13.24
CA VAL A 206 4.22 12.52 -14.51
C VAL A 206 2.91 13.31 -14.51
N GLY A 207 2.16 13.29 -13.41
CA GLY A 207 0.92 14.04 -13.26
C GLY A 207 1.12 15.55 -13.35
N GLY A 208 2.20 16.08 -12.74
CA GLY A 208 2.56 17.50 -12.87
C GLY A 208 2.90 17.88 -14.31
N LEU A 209 3.68 17.05 -15.02
CA LEU A 209 4.01 17.29 -16.44
C LEU A 209 2.77 17.25 -17.33
N LEU A 210 1.91 16.26 -17.16
CA LEU A 210 0.68 16.13 -17.94
C LEU A 210 -0.30 17.28 -17.62
N ALA A 211 -0.44 17.66 -16.35
CA ALA A 211 -1.25 18.80 -15.96
C ALA A 211 -0.75 20.10 -16.62
N TYR A 212 0.58 20.29 -16.69
CA TYR A 212 1.18 21.41 -17.43
C TYR A 212 0.78 21.38 -18.91
N CYS A 213 0.92 20.24 -19.59
CA CYS A 213 0.54 20.10 -20.99
C CYS A 213 -0.95 20.40 -21.23
N PHE A 214 -1.84 19.89 -20.37
CA PHE A 214 -3.27 20.15 -20.48
C PHE A 214 -3.64 21.61 -20.18
N SER A 215 -2.92 22.28 -19.30
CA SER A 215 -3.14 23.70 -19.01
C SER A 215 -2.79 24.62 -20.19
N LEU A 216 -2.00 24.17 -21.15
CA LEU A 216 -1.72 24.90 -22.39
C LEU A 216 -2.89 24.83 -23.37
N ILE A 217 -3.83 23.91 -23.20
CA ILE A 217 -5.02 23.81 -24.05
C ILE A 217 -6.03 24.87 -23.61
N THR A 218 -5.99 26.02 -24.25
CA THR A 218 -6.89 27.15 -23.94
C THR A 218 -8.06 27.26 -24.92
N THR A 219 -8.00 26.56 -26.05
CA THR A 219 -8.98 26.58 -27.13
C THR A 219 -9.64 25.21 -27.29
N GLY A 220 -10.96 25.17 -27.43
CA GLY A 220 -11.69 23.92 -27.64
C GLY A 220 -13.04 23.88 -26.90
N PRO A 221 -13.82 22.79 -27.08
CA PRO A 221 -15.16 22.67 -26.47
C PRO A 221 -15.12 22.36 -24.98
N LEU A 222 -13.98 21.89 -24.47
CA LEU A 222 -13.79 21.51 -23.08
C LEU A 222 -12.77 22.43 -22.40
N LYS A 223 -12.94 22.68 -21.11
CA LYS A 223 -11.97 23.41 -20.29
C LYS A 223 -10.75 22.55 -19.98
N SER A 224 -9.61 23.18 -19.68
CA SER A 224 -8.34 22.48 -19.45
C SER A 224 -8.43 21.38 -18.39
N TRP A 225 -9.15 21.60 -17.28
CA TRP A 225 -9.35 20.61 -16.23
C TRP A 225 -10.23 19.42 -16.67
N GLN A 226 -11.18 19.64 -17.59
CA GLN A 226 -12.04 18.57 -18.12
C GLN A 226 -11.24 17.57 -18.97
N TRP A 227 -10.26 18.08 -19.75
CA TRP A 227 -9.38 17.23 -20.54
C TRP A 227 -8.59 16.24 -19.70
N ILE A 228 -8.10 16.65 -18.51
CA ILE A 228 -7.35 15.75 -17.63
C ILE A 228 -8.23 14.56 -17.22
N PHE A 229 -9.44 14.82 -16.69
CA PHE A 229 -10.34 13.76 -16.24
C PHE A 229 -10.77 12.85 -17.38
N LEU A 230 -11.10 13.41 -18.53
CA LEU A 230 -11.53 12.64 -19.71
C LEU A 230 -10.42 11.72 -20.21
N ILE A 231 -9.21 12.24 -20.40
CA ILE A 231 -8.10 11.47 -20.96
C ILE A 231 -7.61 10.41 -19.97
N TYR A 232 -7.49 10.73 -18.69
CA TYR A 232 -7.10 9.74 -17.67
C TYR A 232 -8.16 8.65 -17.55
N GLY A 233 -9.45 9.01 -17.61
CA GLY A 233 -10.53 8.04 -17.62
C GLY A 233 -10.48 7.09 -18.80
N ILE A 234 -10.27 7.62 -20.02
CA ILE A 234 -10.12 6.83 -21.25
C ILE A 234 -8.91 5.89 -21.15
N ILE A 235 -7.76 6.39 -20.73
CA ILE A 235 -6.54 5.58 -20.53
C ILE A 235 -6.82 4.44 -19.53
N SER A 236 -7.50 4.74 -18.43
CA SER A 236 -7.85 3.74 -17.41
C SER A 236 -8.81 2.68 -17.96
N ILE A 237 -9.79 3.05 -18.79
CA ILE A 237 -10.71 2.09 -19.45
C ILE A 237 -9.90 1.13 -20.34
N PHE A 238 -9.09 1.66 -21.25
CA PHE A 238 -8.28 0.82 -22.15
C PHE A 238 -7.30 -0.06 -21.38
N PHE A 239 -6.68 0.49 -20.35
CA PHE A 239 -5.79 -0.29 -19.48
C PHE A 239 -6.55 -1.39 -18.72
N GLY A 240 -7.74 -1.12 -18.21
CA GLY A 240 -8.58 -2.11 -17.53
C GLY A 240 -8.97 -3.26 -18.47
N LEU A 241 -9.34 -2.97 -19.71
CA LEU A 241 -9.59 -3.99 -20.73
C LEU A 241 -8.34 -4.81 -21.04
N PHE A 242 -7.18 -4.16 -21.15
CA PHE A 242 -5.89 -4.83 -21.32
C PHE A 242 -5.59 -5.77 -20.13
N VAL A 243 -5.82 -5.34 -18.88
CA VAL A 243 -5.62 -6.15 -17.69
C VAL A 243 -6.49 -7.42 -17.73
N GLY A 244 -7.77 -7.30 -18.13
CA GLY A 244 -8.68 -8.45 -18.25
C GLY A 244 -8.25 -9.48 -19.29
N TRP A 245 -7.53 -9.04 -20.32
CA TRP A 245 -6.98 -9.91 -21.36
C TRP A 245 -5.61 -10.49 -20.99
N TRP A 246 -4.73 -9.67 -20.37
CA TRP A 246 -3.32 -10.00 -20.15
C TRP A 246 -3.05 -10.75 -18.86
N MET A 247 -3.78 -10.42 -17.78
CA MET A 247 -3.46 -10.87 -16.44
C MET A 247 -4.18 -12.18 -16.10
N PRO A 248 -3.47 -13.24 -15.71
CA PRO A 248 -4.09 -14.48 -15.25
C PRO A 248 -4.60 -14.37 -13.81
N ASP A 249 -5.71 -15.03 -13.50
CA ASP A 249 -6.32 -15.04 -12.16
C ASP A 249 -5.47 -15.78 -11.13
N SER A 250 -4.91 -16.93 -11.52
CA SER A 250 -4.07 -17.78 -10.66
C SER A 250 -3.06 -18.56 -11.50
N PRO A 251 -2.00 -19.11 -10.89
CA PRO A 251 -1.07 -19.99 -11.60
C PRO A 251 -1.77 -21.16 -12.30
N MET A 252 -2.78 -21.76 -11.67
CA MET A 252 -3.55 -22.91 -12.22
C MET A 252 -4.33 -22.55 -13.49
N ARG A 253 -4.94 -21.36 -13.51
CA ARG A 253 -5.78 -20.90 -14.63
C ARG A 253 -5.01 -20.12 -15.70
N ALA A 254 -3.71 -19.95 -15.52
CA ALA A 254 -2.85 -19.18 -16.43
C ALA A 254 -2.60 -19.94 -17.74
N LYS A 255 -3.28 -19.55 -18.82
CA LYS A 255 -3.06 -20.12 -20.16
C LYS A 255 -1.73 -19.73 -20.80
N CYS A 256 -1.02 -18.77 -20.22
CA CYS A 256 0.23 -18.19 -20.75
C CYS A 256 1.49 -18.90 -20.26
N PHE A 257 1.38 -19.89 -19.37
CA PHE A 257 2.49 -20.67 -18.84
C PHE A 257 2.33 -22.14 -19.24
N SER A 258 3.47 -22.84 -19.37
CA SER A 258 3.48 -24.29 -19.59
C SER A 258 2.93 -25.02 -18.37
N GLU A 259 2.42 -26.24 -18.53
CA GLU A 259 1.92 -27.04 -17.40
C GLU A 259 3.03 -27.32 -16.38
N GLU A 260 4.25 -27.55 -16.83
CA GLU A 260 5.42 -27.75 -15.98
C GLU A 260 5.71 -26.49 -15.13
N ASP A 261 5.72 -25.30 -15.76
CA ASP A 261 5.93 -24.05 -15.04
C ASP A 261 4.80 -23.75 -14.04
N LYS A 262 3.55 -24.11 -14.34
CA LYS A 262 2.43 -23.98 -13.41
C LYS A 262 2.64 -24.81 -12.15
N VAL A 263 3.02 -26.09 -12.30
CA VAL A 263 3.33 -26.98 -11.17
C VAL A 263 4.44 -26.38 -10.32
N LEU A 264 5.54 -25.92 -10.95
CA LEU A 264 6.64 -25.29 -10.25
C LEU A 264 6.25 -23.96 -9.57
N MET A 265 5.38 -23.15 -10.20
CA MET A 265 4.86 -21.92 -9.60
C MET A 265 3.99 -22.20 -8.37
N ILE A 266 3.18 -23.24 -8.40
CA ILE A 266 2.35 -23.68 -7.27
C ILE A 266 3.25 -24.21 -6.14
N GLU A 267 4.20 -25.08 -6.46
CA GLU A 267 5.15 -25.61 -5.48
C GLU A 267 5.99 -24.50 -4.84
N ARG A 268 6.39 -23.49 -5.62
CA ARG A 268 7.12 -22.32 -5.13
C ARG A 268 6.34 -21.54 -4.06
N VAL A 269 5.02 -21.43 -4.19
CA VAL A 269 4.16 -20.72 -3.24
C VAL A 269 3.67 -21.65 -2.13
N ARG A 270 3.75 -22.97 -2.32
CA ARG A 270 3.37 -23.98 -1.31
C ARG A 270 4.13 -23.76 0.01
N GLU A 271 5.39 -23.32 -0.04
CA GLU A 271 6.16 -22.95 1.17
C GLU A 271 5.50 -21.80 1.97
N ASN A 272 4.71 -20.92 1.34
CA ASN A 272 3.95 -19.89 2.04
C ASN A 272 2.82 -20.49 2.89
N GLN A 273 2.37 -21.71 2.55
CA GLN A 273 1.26 -22.42 3.18
C GLN A 273 1.73 -23.50 4.17
N THR A 274 3.04 -23.77 4.24
CA THR A 274 3.62 -24.81 5.12
C THR A 274 3.69 -24.45 6.60
N GLY A 275 3.40 -23.23 6.99
CA GLY A 275 2.88 -23.03 8.34
C GLY A 275 1.41 -23.37 8.29
N ILE A 276 0.97 -24.38 9.02
CA ILE A 276 -0.46 -24.70 9.23
C ILE A 276 -1.13 -23.37 9.53
N GLN A 277 -1.77 -22.76 8.51
CA GLN A 277 -2.62 -21.62 8.73
C GLN A 277 -3.84 -22.21 9.43
N ASN A 278 -3.77 -22.23 10.75
CA ASN A 278 -4.94 -22.47 11.55
C ASN A 278 -5.91 -21.33 11.21
N ARG A 279 -6.85 -21.58 10.29
CA ARG A 279 -7.87 -20.59 9.88
C ARG A 279 -8.92 -20.42 10.95
N GLU A 280 -8.72 -20.98 12.13
CA GLU A 280 -9.60 -20.81 13.26
C GLU A 280 -9.49 -19.38 13.79
N PHE A 281 -10.62 -18.70 13.73
CA PHE A 281 -10.76 -17.36 14.30
C PHE A 281 -10.74 -17.46 15.83
N LYS A 282 -9.66 -16.98 16.42
CA LYS A 282 -9.47 -17.00 17.88
C LYS A 282 -9.94 -15.68 18.50
N ARG A 283 -11.07 -15.72 19.23
CA ARG A 283 -11.61 -14.53 19.90
C ARG A 283 -10.64 -13.91 20.91
N GLU A 284 -9.83 -14.73 21.56
CA GLU A 284 -8.80 -14.32 22.52
C GLU A 284 -7.77 -13.41 21.87
N GLN A 285 -7.30 -13.76 20.65
CA GLN A 285 -6.37 -12.94 19.89
C GLN A 285 -6.99 -11.60 19.43
N VAL A 286 -8.31 -11.53 19.20
CA VAL A 286 -9.01 -10.27 18.92
C VAL A 286 -8.96 -9.35 20.14
N VAL A 287 -9.32 -9.87 21.30
CA VAL A 287 -9.29 -9.10 22.57
C VAL A 287 -7.86 -8.65 22.87
N GLU A 288 -6.88 -9.54 22.68
CA GLU A 288 -5.48 -9.21 22.85
C GLU A 288 -5.05 -8.06 21.91
N ALA A 289 -5.42 -8.09 20.63
CA ALA A 289 -5.11 -7.03 19.67
C ALA A 289 -5.71 -5.67 20.09
N LEU A 290 -6.96 -5.67 20.56
CA LEU A 290 -7.66 -4.46 21.00
C LEU A 290 -7.10 -3.89 22.31
N LEU A 291 -6.51 -4.73 23.16
CA LEU A 291 -5.89 -4.32 24.43
C LEU A 291 -4.38 -4.08 24.30
N ASP A 292 -3.78 -4.35 23.14
CA ASP A 292 -2.34 -4.24 22.95
C ASP A 292 -1.93 -2.79 22.64
N PRO A 293 -1.13 -2.13 23.51
CA PRO A 293 -0.66 -0.76 23.28
C PRO A 293 0.11 -0.59 21.97
N GLN A 294 0.81 -1.64 21.49
CA GLN A 294 1.54 -1.54 20.24
C GLN A 294 0.61 -1.43 19.02
N CYS A 295 -0.52 -2.14 19.01
CA CYS A 295 -1.52 -2.05 17.93
C CYS A 295 -2.10 -0.64 17.85
N TRP A 296 -2.45 -0.03 18.98
CA TRP A 296 -2.90 1.36 19.04
C TRP A 296 -1.79 2.35 18.70
N GLY A 297 -0.53 2.06 19.08
CA GLY A 297 0.62 2.86 18.68
C GLY A 297 0.74 2.96 17.16
N TYR A 298 0.67 1.85 16.44
CA TYR A 298 0.71 1.84 14.97
C TYR A 298 -0.52 2.54 14.35
N ALA A 299 -1.70 2.33 14.90
CA ALA A 299 -2.93 3.00 14.45
C ALA A 299 -2.84 4.53 14.63
N LEU A 300 -2.31 5.02 15.75
CA LEU A 300 -2.08 6.45 15.98
C LEU A 300 -1.02 7.03 15.06
N ILE A 301 0.07 6.30 14.78
CA ILE A 301 1.06 6.70 13.76
C ILE A 301 0.36 6.84 12.39
N ALA A 302 -0.51 5.90 12.02
CA ALA A 302 -1.29 6.00 10.79
C ALA A 302 -2.17 7.26 10.77
N LEU A 303 -2.89 7.58 11.82
CA LEU A 303 -3.70 8.80 11.93
C LEU A 303 -2.86 10.06 11.75
N CYS A 304 -1.79 10.18 12.56
CA CYS A 304 -0.94 11.36 12.60
C CYS A 304 -0.17 11.60 11.29
N THR A 305 0.01 10.57 10.47
CA THR A 305 0.64 10.69 9.17
C THR A 305 -0.36 10.88 8.03
N THR A 306 -1.50 10.20 8.06
CA THR A 306 -2.49 10.26 6.95
C THR A 306 -3.31 11.54 6.94
N LEU A 307 -3.63 12.09 8.10
CA LEU A 307 -4.35 13.36 8.19
C LEU A 307 -3.60 14.50 7.49
N PRO A 308 -2.31 14.77 7.82
CA PRO A 308 -1.53 15.77 7.09
C PRO A 308 -1.32 15.39 5.62
N THR A 309 -1.08 14.12 5.30
CA THR A 309 -0.85 13.67 3.92
C THR A 309 -2.03 13.99 3.02
N SER A 310 -3.24 13.63 3.43
CA SER A 310 -4.45 13.84 2.64
C SER A 310 -4.77 15.32 2.48
N GLY A 311 -4.66 16.10 3.57
CA GLY A 311 -4.88 17.54 3.53
C GLY A 311 -3.89 18.27 2.63
N LEU A 312 -2.58 18.07 2.85
CA LEU A 312 -1.52 18.66 2.03
C LEU A 312 -1.60 18.20 0.57
N GLY A 313 -1.95 16.94 0.32
CA GLY A 313 -2.12 16.41 -1.03
C GLY A 313 -3.29 17.04 -1.78
N ALA A 314 -4.44 17.17 -1.15
CA ALA A 314 -5.64 17.79 -1.74
C ALA A 314 -5.42 19.29 -2.03
N PHE A 315 -4.78 20.01 -1.12
CA PHE A 315 -4.55 21.46 -1.22
C PHE A 315 -3.19 21.85 -1.80
N GLN A 316 -2.35 20.89 -2.23
CA GLN A 316 -1.01 21.13 -2.78
C GLN A 316 -0.98 22.24 -3.82
N GLY A 317 -1.82 22.15 -4.84
CA GLY A 317 -1.88 23.15 -5.91
C GLY A 317 -2.24 24.52 -5.40
N ILE A 318 -3.24 24.61 -4.53
CA ILE A 318 -3.73 25.86 -3.94
C ILE A 318 -2.64 26.50 -3.08
N ILE A 319 -1.97 25.72 -2.23
CA ILE A 319 -0.91 26.20 -1.33
C ILE A 319 0.29 26.73 -2.13
N ILE A 320 0.80 25.97 -3.09
CA ILE A 320 1.97 26.40 -3.90
C ILE A 320 1.62 27.65 -4.71
N LYS A 321 0.41 27.69 -5.30
CA LYS A 321 -0.06 28.87 -6.04
C LYS A 321 -0.18 30.10 -5.14
N SER A 322 -0.59 29.93 -3.86
CA SER A 322 -0.69 31.02 -2.89
C SER A 322 0.68 31.66 -2.55
N PHE A 323 1.80 30.99 -2.81
CA PHE A 323 3.13 31.56 -2.68
C PHE A 323 3.50 32.52 -3.83
N GLY A 324 2.59 32.76 -4.78
CA GLY A 324 2.76 33.69 -5.88
C GLY A 324 3.31 33.06 -7.17
N PHE A 325 3.30 31.73 -7.27
CA PHE A 325 3.63 31.02 -8.51
C PHE A 325 2.42 30.98 -9.47
N THR A 326 2.69 31.03 -10.77
CA THR A 326 1.63 30.84 -11.78
C THR A 326 1.13 29.39 -11.78
N THR A 327 -0.04 29.15 -12.37
CA THR A 327 -0.61 27.79 -12.49
C THR A 327 0.39 26.83 -13.18
N LEU A 328 1.01 27.27 -14.29
CA LEU A 328 2.00 26.46 -15.01
C LEU A 328 3.25 26.16 -14.18
N GLN A 329 3.75 27.15 -13.45
CA GLN A 329 4.88 26.96 -12.55
C GLN A 329 4.53 25.98 -11.42
N THR A 330 3.34 26.11 -10.83
CA THR A 330 2.88 25.24 -9.74
C THR A 330 2.84 23.77 -10.17
N GLN A 331 2.41 23.49 -11.41
CA GLN A 331 2.37 22.12 -11.94
C GLN A 331 3.77 21.53 -12.14
N LEU A 332 4.72 22.33 -12.66
CA LEU A 332 6.12 21.89 -12.80
C LEU A 332 6.80 21.71 -11.42
N LEU A 333 6.48 22.54 -10.45
CA LEU A 333 7.01 22.42 -9.08
C LEU A 333 6.52 21.16 -8.37
N ALA A 334 5.33 20.63 -8.75
CA ALA A 334 4.87 19.34 -8.27
C ALA A 334 5.81 18.18 -8.68
N MET A 335 6.51 18.30 -9.82
CA MET A 335 7.50 17.29 -10.22
C MET A 335 8.69 17.24 -9.25
N VAL A 336 9.16 18.40 -8.82
CA VAL A 336 10.28 18.49 -7.83
C VAL A 336 9.87 17.84 -6.52
N LEU A 337 8.64 18.07 -6.08
CA LEU A 337 8.08 17.39 -4.90
C LEU A 337 8.07 15.87 -5.07
N GLY A 338 7.69 15.36 -6.24
CA GLY A 338 7.71 13.91 -6.53
C GLY A 338 9.09 13.30 -6.36
N PHE A 339 10.14 13.94 -6.87
CA PHE A 339 11.53 13.51 -6.67
C PHE A 339 11.93 13.55 -5.19
N TYR A 340 11.53 14.60 -4.47
CA TYR A 340 11.80 14.71 -3.04
C TYR A 340 11.19 13.54 -2.24
N ILE A 341 9.92 13.20 -2.51
CA ILE A 341 9.23 12.08 -1.87
C ILE A 341 9.97 10.76 -2.11
N ILE A 342 10.40 10.50 -3.36
CA ILE A 342 11.17 9.29 -3.69
C ILE A 342 12.48 9.25 -2.88
N ILE A 343 13.20 10.36 -2.80
CA ILE A 343 14.45 10.46 -2.03
C ILE A 343 14.21 10.19 -0.55
N VAL A 344 13.16 10.76 0.04
CA VAL A 344 12.78 10.54 1.45
C VAL A 344 12.47 9.07 1.72
N LEU A 345 11.66 8.43 0.86
CA LEU A 345 11.29 7.02 1.02
C LEU A 345 12.49 6.08 0.90
N LEU A 346 13.31 6.25 -0.13
CA LEU A 346 14.52 5.43 -0.33
C LEU A 346 15.56 5.69 0.76
N GLY A 347 15.74 6.95 1.14
CA GLY A 347 16.66 7.36 2.20
C GLY A 347 16.27 6.78 3.56
N SER A 348 14.98 6.76 3.89
CA SER A 348 14.49 6.18 5.14
C SER A 348 14.74 4.66 5.18
N VAL A 349 14.45 3.93 4.11
CA VAL A 349 14.70 2.49 4.01
C VAL A 349 16.20 2.17 4.08
N TRP A 350 17.04 2.96 3.39
CA TRP A 350 18.49 2.80 3.44
C TRP A 350 19.03 3.03 4.86
N LEU A 351 18.54 4.08 5.54
CA LEU A 351 18.96 4.41 6.89
C LEU A 351 18.54 3.33 7.90
N VAL A 352 17.32 2.80 7.77
CA VAL A 352 16.86 1.66 8.59
C VAL A 352 17.73 0.42 8.38
N LYS A 353 18.07 0.08 7.12
CA LYS A 353 18.98 -1.05 6.84
C LYS A 353 20.36 -0.87 7.46
N LYS A 354 20.87 0.36 7.51
CA LYS A 354 22.19 0.67 8.08
C LYS A 354 22.18 0.69 9.61
N THR A 355 21.11 1.20 10.22
CA THR A 355 21.05 1.43 11.67
C THR A 355 20.30 0.35 12.43
N ASN A 356 19.46 -0.45 11.76
CA ASN A 356 18.49 -1.38 12.35
C ASN A 356 17.55 -0.73 13.38
N GLN A 357 17.27 0.59 13.25
CA GLN A 357 16.51 1.41 14.19
C GLN A 357 15.32 2.08 13.48
N ASN A 358 14.18 1.38 13.34
CA ASN A 358 13.02 1.92 12.62
C ASN A 358 12.45 3.17 13.29
N LEU A 359 12.20 3.12 14.60
CA LEU A 359 11.55 4.20 15.35
C LEU A 359 12.41 5.45 15.45
N LEU A 360 13.76 5.32 15.58
CA LEU A 360 14.65 6.47 15.58
C LEU A 360 14.74 7.14 14.20
N VAL A 361 14.71 6.36 13.13
CA VAL A 361 14.66 6.89 11.76
C VAL A 361 13.37 7.67 11.55
N MET A 362 12.20 7.10 11.96
CA MET A 362 10.93 7.83 11.91
C MET A 362 11.01 9.18 12.63
N LEU A 363 11.57 9.18 13.84
CA LEU A 363 11.73 10.39 14.65
C LEU A 363 12.60 11.45 13.95
N GLY A 364 13.72 11.01 13.35
CA GLY A 364 14.63 11.90 12.59
C GLY A 364 13.93 12.58 11.41
N PHE A 365 13.07 11.86 10.68
CA PHE A 365 12.31 12.41 9.55
C PHE A 365 11.12 13.30 9.99
N CYS A 366 10.67 13.24 11.26
CA CYS A 366 9.69 14.19 11.79
C CYS A 366 10.26 15.59 11.99
N ILE A 367 11.56 15.73 12.27
CA ILE A 367 12.20 17.03 12.55
C ILE A 367 12.06 18.02 11.38
N PRO A 368 12.40 17.65 10.12
CA PRO A 368 12.18 18.54 8.99
C PRO A 368 10.72 18.96 8.81
N SER A 369 9.79 18.06 9.11
CA SER A 369 8.35 18.34 9.00
C SER A 369 7.90 19.40 10.00
N PHE A 370 8.40 19.37 11.23
CA PHE A 370 8.17 20.45 12.21
C PHE A 370 8.70 21.79 11.73
N ILE A 371 9.98 21.82 11.30
CA ILE A 371 10.63 23.04 10.84
C ILE A 371 9.88 23.63 9.65
N GLY A 372 9.59 22.80 8.66
CA GLY A 372 8.86 23.23 7.44
C GLY A 372 7.50 23.83 7.79
N THR A 373 6.73 23.17 8.66
CA THR A 373 5.39 23.64 9.03
C THR A 373 5.44 24.94 9.84
N ILE A 374 6.36 25.08 10.77
CA ILE A 374 6.54 26.33 11.53
C ILE A 374 6.89 27.48 10.58
N CYS A 375 7.81 27.26 9.63
CA CYS A 375 8.15 28.25 8.62
C CYS A 375 6.94 28.66 7.75
N LEU A 376 6.11 27.69 7.34
CA LEU A 376 4.89 27.96 6.56
C LEU A 376 3.89 28.86 7.32
N MET A 377 3.87 28.77 8.66
CA MET A 377 2.99 29.58 9.52
C MET A 377 3.57 30.97 9.79
N THR A 378 4.89 31.11 9.90
CA THR A 378 5.53 32.32 10.47
C THR A 378 6.17 33.23 9.42
N VAL A 379 6.72 32.67 8.33
CA VAL A 379 7.43 33.48 7.33
C VAL A 379 6.47 34.32 6.50
N PRO A 380 6.67 35.64 6.37
CA PRO A 380 5.86 36.49 5.50
C PRO A 380 6.13 36.18 4.02
N LEU A 381 5.26 36.71 3.13
CA LEU A 381 5.30 36.46 1.68
C LEU A 381 5.60 37.73 0.88
N ASP A 382 6.59 38.52 1.33
CA ASP A 382 6.82 39.85 0.78
C ASP A 382 7.87 39.86 -0.34
N THR A 383 8.80 38.90 -0.35
CA THR A 383 9.92 38.87 -1.29
C THR A 383 9.98 37.56 -2.07
N ARG A 384 10.61 37.59 -3.27
CA ARG A 384 10.82 36.39 -4.09
C ARG A 384 11.63 35.31 -3.36
N ALA A 385 12.59 35.69 -2.54
CA ALA A 385 13.38 34.77 -1.73
C ALA A 385 12.51 34.03 -0.71
N GLN A 386 11.56 34.72 -0.07
CA GLN A 386 10.60 34.12 0.87
C GLN A 386 9.64 33.17 0.16
N GLN A 387 9.17 33.49 -1.05
CA GLN A 387 8.35 32.58 -1.86
C GLN A 387 9.06 31.26 -2.13
N ILE A 388 10.33 31.30 -2.54
CA ILE A 388 11.15 30.10 -2.79
C ILE A 388 11.44 29.38 -1.47
N GLY A 389 11.73 30.10 -0.40
CA GLY A 389 11.92 29.53 0.94
C GLY A 389 10.71 28.76 1.43
N LEU A 390 9.50 29.34 1.31
CA LEU A 390 8.25 28.68 1.69
C LEU A 390 7.96 27.43 0.83
N LEU A 391 8.30 27.45 -0.47
CA LEU A 391 8.20 26.27 -1.31
C LEU A 391 9.10 25.14 -0.83
N VAL A 392 10.36 25.44 -0.46
CA VAL A 392 11.28 24.45 0.10
C VAL A 392 10.75 23.95 1.45
N CYS A 393 10.24 24.84 2.30
CA CYS A 393 9.59 24.47 3.57
C CYS A 393 8.39 23.54 3.35
N TYR A 394 7.58 23.78 2.31
CA TYR A 394 6.48 22.90 1.96
C TYR A 394 6.99 21.50 1.58
N TYR A 395 8.07 21.38 0.81
CA TYR A 395 8.63 20.07 0.44
C TYR A 395 9.16 19.32 1.65
N ILE A 396 9.96 19.96 2.50
CA ILE A 396 10.53 19.30 3.67
C ILE A 396 9.47 18.93 4.72
N THR A 397 8.32 19.62 4.73
CA THR A 397 7.18 19.25 5.58
C THR A 397 6.71 17.81 5.29
N LEU A 398 6.83 17.31 4.05
CA LEU A 398 6.39 15.96 3.67
C LEU A 398 7.38 14.84 4.06
N SER A 399 8.45 15.13 4.78
CA SER A 399 9.42 14.12 5.26
C SER A 399 8.79 13.06 6.17
N PHE A 400 7.70 13.38 6.89
CA PHE A 400 6.97 12.45 7.76
C PHE A 400 6.36 11.25 7.02
N TRP A 401 6.29 11.26 5.69
CA TRP A 401 5.82 10.11 4.89
C TRP A 401 6.63 8.84 5.15
N SER A 402 7.91 8.98 5.50
CA SER A 402 8.73 7.85 5.91
C SER A 402 8.16 7.10 7.12
N ALA A 403 7.56 7.82 8.09
CA ALA A 403 6.99 7.21 9.28
C ALA A 403 5.81 6.28 8.96
N GLN A 404 4.95 6.64 8.02
CA GLN A 404 3.82 5.81 7.59
C GLN A 404 4.28 4.48 6.97
N THR A 405 5.25 4.53 6.07
CA THR A 405 5.78 3.34 5.38
C THR A 405 6.52 2.41 6.35
N LEU A 406 7.30 2.97 7.25
CA LEU A 406 8.05 2.20 8.23
C LEU A 406 7.11 1.58 9.28
N ALA A 407 6.05 2.28 9.73
CA ALA A 407 5.06 1.75 10.66
C ALA A 407 4.33 0.53 10.08
N LEU A 408 3.92 0.58 8.82
CA LEU A 408 3.29 -0.56 8.14
C LEU A 408 4.22 -1.79 8.09
N SER A 409 5.52 -1.55 7.83
CA SER A 409 6.54 -2.61 7.90
C SER A 409 6.68 -3.19 9.32
N MET A 410 6.56 -2.37 10.36
CA MET A 410 6.65 -2.81 11.76
C MET A 410 5.46 -3.66 12.18
N ILE A 411 4.24 -3.35 11.74
CA ILE A 411 3.05 -4.19 12.01
C ILE A 411 3.31 -5.63 11.53
N SER A 412 3.83 -5.79 10.32
CA SER A 412 4.08 -7.12 9.74
C SER A 412 5.15 -7.90 10.48
N ARG A 413 6.11 -7.23 11.14
CA ARG A 413 7.28 -7.82 11.82
C ARG A 413 7.07 -8.01 13.33
N ASN A 414 6.27 -7.16 13.98
CA ASN A 414 6.12 -7.11 15.42
C ASN A 414 4.82 -7.72 15.93
N VAL A 415 3.83 -7.92 15.05
CA VAL A 415 2.56 -8.55 15.45
C VAL A 415 2.54 -9.98 14.94
N ALA A 416 2.48 -10.95 15.84
CA ALA A 416 2.33 -12.37 15.56
C ALA A 416 0.93 -12.86 16.00
N GLY A 417 0.57 -14.09 15.58
CA GLY A 417 -0.80 -14.61 15.69
C GLY A 417 -1.66 -14.18 14.50
N GLN A 418 -2.26 -15.16 13.83
CA GLN A 418 -2.98 -14.92 12.57
C GLN A 418 -4.16 -13.96 12.76
N THR A 419 -5.01 -14.23 13.75
CA THR A 419 -6.18 -13.40 14.06
C THR A 419 -5.75 -12.04 14.61
N LYS A 420 -4.78 -12.00 15.54
CA LYS A 420 -4.25 -10.75 16.11
C LYS A 420 -3.71 -9.82 15.03
N LYS A 421 -2.89 -10.36 14.12
CA LYS A 421 -2.31 -9.60 13.00
C LYS A 421 -3.37 -9.05 12.05
N SER A 422 -4.38 -9.86 11.72
CA SER A 422 -5.50 -9.43 10.87
C SER A 422 -6.29 -8.29 11.51
N VAL A 423 -6.56 -8.37 12.81
CA VAL A 423 -7.24 -7.30 13.56
C VAL A 423 -6.37 -6.04 13.61
N ALA A 424 -5.07 -6.15 13.88
CA ALA A 424 -4.16 -5.01 13.92
C ALA A 424 -4.08 -4.29 12.56
N VAL A 425 -4.03 -5.04 11.46
CA VAL A 425 -4.07 -4.49 10.09
C VAL A 425 -5.41 -3.80 9.82
N ALA A 426 -6.55 -4.41 10.22
CA ALA A 426 -7.87 -3.80 10.05
C ALA A 426 -8.02 -2.50 10.87
N MET A 427 -7.56 -2.48 12.12
CA MET A 427 -7.51 -1.26 12.95
C MET A 427 -6.71 -0.16 12.27
N ASN A 428 -5.51 -0.50 11.79
CA ASN A 428 -4.64 0.45 11.08
C ASN A 428 -5.31 0.99 9.81
N PHE A 429 -6.02 0.16 9.05
CA PHE A 429 -6.73 0.57 7.84
C PHE A 429 -7.91 1.51 8.14
N ILE A 430 -8.74 1.20 9.15
CA ILE A 430 -9.86 2.06 9.57
C ILE A 430 -9.34 3.44 9.97
N ILE A 431 -8.30 3.49 10.77
CA ILE A 431 -7.69 4.74 11.23
C ILE A 431 -7.02 5.49 10.08
N TRP A 432 -6.37 4.77 9.15
CA TRP A 432 -5.82 5.33 7.92
C TRP A 432 -6.90 6.01 7.06
N ALA A 433 -8.01 5.34 6.82
CA ALA A 433 -9.13 5.89 6.05
C ALA A 433 -9.75 7.10 6.75
N THR A 434 -9.91 7.03 8.07
CA THR A 434 -10.41 8.13 8.90
C THR A 434 -9.49 9.36 8.82
N GLY A 435 -8.18 9.18 8.94
CA GLY A 435 -7.20 10.26 8.81
C GLY A 435 -7.27 10.93 7.43
N ASN A 436 -7.38 10.13 6.36
CA ASN A 436 -7.53 10.64 5.00
C ASN A 436 -8.87 11.38 4.78
N ALA A 437 -9.96 10.96 5.41
CA ALA A 437 -11.26 11.62 5.32
C ALA A 437 -11.25 12.97 6.06
N ILE A 438 -10.61 13.06 7.22
CA ILE A 438 -10.55 14.29 8.03
C ILE A 438 -9.55 15.29 7.46
N GLY A 439 -8.43 14.81 6.86
CA GLY A 439 -7.31 15.65 6.43
C GLY A 439 -7.70 16.89 5.61
N PRO A 440 -8.50 16.78 4.55
CA PRO A 440 -8.96 17.96 3.80
C PRO A 440 -9.88 18.89 4.58
N GLN A 441 -10.60 18.40 5.58
CA GLN A 441 -11.57 19.18 6.36
C GLN A 441 -10.93 20.20 7.30
N VAL A 442 -9.66 20.00 7.69
CA VAL A 442 -8.93 20.97 8.52
C VAL A 442 -8.50 22.21 7.73
N PHE A 443 -8.53 22.16 6.39
CA PHE A 443 -8.29 23.31 5.51
C PHE A 443 -9.57 24.14 5.36
N LEU A 444 -9.85 24.95 6.36
CA LEU A 444 -11.07 25.78 6.40
C LEU A 444 -10.99 26.90 5.36
N SER A 445 -12.04 27.05 4.54
CA SER A 445 -12.09 28.02 3.45
C SER A 445 -11.88 29.47 3.90
N TRP A 446 -12.43 29.83 5.06
CA TRP A 446 -12.30 31.17 5.65
C TRP A 446 -10.91 31.45 6.21
N ASN A 447 -10.07 30.44 6.38
CA ASN A 447 -8.68 30.57 6.85
C ASN A 447 -7.65 30.60 5.70
N GLY A 448 -8.12 30.56 4.44
CA GLY A 448 -7.27 30.75 3.27
C GLY A 448 -6.76 32.20 3.15
N PRO A 449 -5.65 32.42 2.43
CA PRO A 449 -4.84 31.43 1.72
C PRO A 449 -3.74 30.76 2.58
N ARG A 450 -3.52 31.23 3.81
CA ARG A 450 -2.44 30.72 4.67
C ARG A 450 -2.77 29.45 5.45
N TYR A 451 -4.05 29.12 5.62
CA TYR A 451 -4.52 27.91 6.31
C TYR A 451 -3.84 27.64 7.67
N PHE A 452 -3.72 28.67 8.50
CA PHE A 452 -3.02 28.60 9.80
C PHE A 452 -3.56 27.47 10.69
N ILE A 453 -4.88 27.28 10.73
CA ILE A 453 -5.53 26.23 11.53
C ILE A 453 -5.13 24.84 11.05
N ALA A 454 -5.04 24.61 9.74
CA ALA A 454 -4.61 23.34 9.18
C ALA A 454 -3.16 23.03 9.58
N PHE A 455 -2.25 23.98 9.42
CA PHE A 455 -0.85 23.80 9.81
C PHE A 455 -0.68 23.65 11.33
N ALA A 456 -1.46 24.34 12.15
CA ALA A 456 -1.48 24.14 13.60
C ALA A 456 -1.95 22.73 13.98
N THR A 457 -2.99 22.22 13.30
CA THR A 457 -3.45 20.82 13.46
C THR A 457 -2.36 19.84 13.05
N HIS A 458 -1.64 20.10 11.96
CA HIS A 458 -0.51 19.26 11.54
C HIS A 458 0.62 19.24 12.58
N LEU A 459 0.96 20.40 13.17
CA LEU A 459 1.93 20.45 14.29
C LEU A 459 1.46 19.64 15.49
N GLY A 460 0.17 19.67 15.81
CA GLY A 460 -0.43 18.81 16.83
C GLY A 460 -0.27 17.32 16.47
N CYS A 461 -0.54 16.93 15.22
CA CYS A 461 -0.33 15.57 14.73
C CYS A 461 1.14 15.14 14.84
N TYR A 462 2.09 15.98 14.43
CA TYR A 462 3.53 15.66 14.53
C TYR A 462 3.98 15.57 15.98
N SER A 463 3.47 16.41 16.88
CA SER A 463 3.76 16.34 18.32
C SER A 463 3.27 15.02 18.91
N LEU A 464 2.02 14.64 18.59
CA LEU A 464 1.46 13.35 19.00
C LEU A 464 2.25 12.18 18.38
N LEU A 465 2.63 12.28 17.11
CA LEU A 465 3.45 11.29 16.41
C LEU A 465 4.78 11.03 17.13
N VAL A 466 5.49 12.11 17.52
CA VAL A 466 6.75 12.02 18.28
C VAL A 466 6.53 11.35 19.62
N ILE A 467 5.49 11.74 20.37
CA ILE A 467 5.15 11.14 21.67
C ILE A 467 4.87 9.64 21.52
N VAL A 468 4.06 9.27 20.51
CA VAL A 468 3.70 7.86 20.26
C VAL A 468 4.93 7.04 19.86
N ILE A 469 5.80 7.56 18.98
CA ILE A 469 7.04 6.88 18.57
C ILE A 469 7.96 6.64 19.77
N ILE A 470 8.12 7.63 20.62
CA ILE A 470 8.96 7.54 21.83
C ILE A 470 8.36 6.53 22.81
N ALA A 471 7.06 6.63 23.10
CA ALA A 471 6.35 5.71 23.99
C ALA A 471 6.42 4.26 23.48
N LEU A 472 6.17 4.04 22.17
CA LEU A 472 6.26 2.74 21.53
C LEU A 472 7.68 2.18 21.62
N ARG A 473 8.70 3.00 21.42
CA ARG A 473 10.09 2.58 21.57
C ARG A 473 10.40 2.11 22.99
N PHE A 474 10.02 2.89 24.00
CA PHE A 474 10.21 2.48 25.39
C PHE A 474 9.46 1.18 25.70
N TYR A 475 8.23 1.04 25.23
CA TYR A 475 7.44 -0.17 25.41
C TYR A 475 8.14 -1.39 24.79
N LEU A 476 8.54 -1.34 23.53
CA LEU A 476 9.15 -2.48 22.83
C LEU A 476 10.53 -2.84 23.41
N VAL A 477 11.35 -1.84 23.77
CA VAL A 477 12.64 -2.07 24.42
C VAL A 477 12.45 -2.70 25.80
N HIS A 478 11.45 -2.24 26.57
CA HIS A 478 11.13 -2.83 27.89
C HIS A 478 10.69 -4.28 27.75
N GLN A 479 9.82 -4.59 26.79
CA GLN A 479 9.37 -5.96 26.51
C GLN A 479 10.55 -6.88 26.14
N ASN A 480 11.46 -6.44 25.28
CA ASN A 480 12.64 -7.22 24.92
C ASN A 480 13.55 -7.45 26.13
N LYS A 481 13.83 -6.41 26.95
CA LYS A 481 14.64 -6.55 28.16
C LYS A 481 14.03 -7.51 29.18
N SER A 482 12.71 -7.44 29.40
CA SER A 482 12.00 -8.37 30.30
C SER A 482 12.15 -9.82 29.85
N ARG A 483 12.05 -10.07 28.53
CA ARG A 483 12.23 -11.42 27.95
C ARG A 483 13.67 -11.90 28.04
N ASP A 484 14.64 -11.02 27.85
CA ASP A 484 16.06 -11.38 28.01
C ASP A 484 16.40 -11.73 29.46
N GLN A 485 15.81 -11.04 30.43
CA GLN A 485 15.95 -11.37 31.85
C GLN A 485 15.33 -12.74 32.19
N LEU A 486 14.12 -13.03 31.68
CA LEU A 486 13.48 -14.33 31.85
C LEU A 486 14.30 -15.47 31.23
N ALA A 487 14.92 -15.26 30.08
CA ALA A 487 15.79 -16.22 29.43
C ALA A 487 17.09 -16.48 30.23
N GLN A 488 17.62 -15.48 30.93
CA GLN A 488 18.83 -15.60 31.76
C GLN A 488 18.56 -16.28 33.12
N THR A 489 17.36 -16.18 33.68
CA THR A 489 16.98 -16.76 34.96
C THR A 489 16.76 -18.29 34.92
N GLY A 490 17.06 -18.95 33.82
CA GLY A 490 17.35 -20.39 33.82
C GLY A 490 16.15 -21.30 33.85
N VAL A 491 15.03 -20.93 33.29
CA VAL A 491 14.04 -21.91 32.85
C VAL A 491 14.61 -22.62 31.62
N GLN A 492 15.49 -23.56 31.84
CA GLN A 492 16.27 -24.35 30.87
C GLN A 492 15.46 -25.19 29.87
N GLY A 493 14.12 -25.06 29.85
CA GLY A 493 13.27 -25.70 28.83
C GLY A 493 13.09 -24.93 27.53
N ALA A 494 13.58 -23.69 27.42
CA ALA A 494 13.27 -22.81 26.29
C ALA A 494 14.26 -22.92 25.10
N GLN A 495 15.46 -23.46 25.32
CA GLN A 495 16.47 -23.52 24.23
C GLN A 495 16.26 -24.69 23.27
N ASP A 496 15.73 -25.84 23.71
CA ASP A 496 15.50 -27.00 22.85
C ASP A 496 14.23 -26.91 21.98
N ASN A 497 13.33 -25.98 22.26
CA ASN A 497 12.03 -25.88 21.58
C ASN A 497 11.87 -24.67 20.66
N GLN A 498 12.93 -23.97 20.28
CA GLN A 498 12.83 -22.81 19.34
C GLN A 498 12.13 -23.16 18.01
N PHE A 499 12.23 -24.41 17.56
CA PHE A 499 11.57 -24.89 16.34
C PHE A 499 10.17 -25.47 16.59
N ALA A 500 9.84 -25.92 17.79
CA ALA A 500 8.53 -26.48 18.09
C ALA A 500 7.42 -25.40 18.06
N HIS A 501 7.70 -24.20 18.56
CA HIS A 501 6.76 -23.08 18.56
C HIS A 501 6.65 -22.33 17.21
N ALA A 502 7.54 -22.62 16.27
CA ALA A 502 7.50 -21.99 14.92
C ALA A 502 6.28 -22.44 14.10
N PHE A 503 5.63 -23.55 14.48
CA PHE A 503 4.46 -24.12 13.81
C PHE A 503 3.13 -23.87 14.56
N GLU A 504 3.20 -23.29 15.75
CA GLU A 504 2.03 -22.90 16.53
C GLU A 504 1.60 -21.47 16.18
N ASP A 505 0.28 -21.24 16.07
CA ASP A 505 -0.28 -19.91 15.88
C ASP A 505 -0.32 -19.16 17.22
N LEU A 506 0.88 -18.88 17.76
CA LEU A 506 1.09 -18.10 18.96
C LEU A 506 1.17 -16.61 18.65
N THR A 507 0.64 -15.80 19.55
CA THR A 507 0.82 -14.35 19.47
C THR A 507 2.25 -13.95 19.84
N ASP A 508 2.62 -12.72 19.51
CA ASP A 508 3.90 -12.14 19.93
C ASP A 508 4.04 -12.08 21.46
N LYS A 509 2.93 -12.05 22.22
CA LYS A 509 2.95 -12.07 23.70
C LYS A 509 3.10 -13.48 24.25
N GLU A 510 2.44 -14.46 23.63
CA GLU A 510 2.50 -15.87 24.04
C GLU A 510 3.86 -16.52 23.74
N ASN A 511 4.55 -16.07 22.66
CA ASN A 511 5.84 -16.64 22.28
C ASN A 511 7.00 -15.97 23.06
N PRO A 512 7.64 -16.67 24.02
CA PRO A 512 8.73 -16.12 24.83
C PRO A 512 10.02 -15.85 24.02
N SER A 513 10.19 -16.56 22.90
CA SER A 513 11.34 -16.40 22.00
C SER A 513 11.19 -15.24 21.03
N PHE A 514 10.00 -14.63 20.92
CA PHE A 514 9.75 -13.52 20.03
C PHE A 514 10.53 -12.26 20.44
N ARG A 515 11.15 -11.58 19.49
CA ARG A 515 11.87 -10.31 19.71
C ARG A 515 11.30 -9.24 18.83
N TYR A 516 10.93 -8.13 19.45
CA TYR A 516 10.40 -6.96 18.75
C TYR A 516 11.51 -6.17 18.07
N VAL A 517 11.20 -5.67 16.89
CA VAL A 517 12.04 -4.73 16.14
C VAL A 517 11.61 -3.31 16.49
N TYR A 518 12.58 -2.41 16.80
CA TYR A 518 12.30 -1.04 17.19
C TYR A 518 13.18 0.00 16.49
#